data_971ec9511e7697f052a4913e3ea7ff5e
#
_entry.id   971ec9511e7697f052a4913e3ea7ff5e
#
_cell.length_a   1.000
_cell.length_b   1.000
_cell.length_c   1.000
_cell.angle_alpha   90.00
_cell.angle_beta   90.00
_cell.angle_gamma   90.00
#
_symmetry.space_group_name_H-M   'P 1'
#
loop_
_entity.id
_entity.type
_entity.pdbx_description
1 polymer ?
#
loop_
_entity_poly.entity_id
_entity_poly.type
_entity_poly.pdbx_seq_one_letter_code
_entity_poly.pdbx_strand_id
1 'polypeptide(L)'
;LKKLVKGSDFVATKKKISVIALDPRAGKSYGEDIAGLFSDVADISVFSMLDGSAAGVLERADLFVASTDAYGSPEELAKHIPLDSQTMAIEASFRWSELRKLKELPAGSKVLFVNMTETMAREAIAQLEQFGITHIHWIPFYPGASLEEDVHIAVTPDEMRYVPPKMETVIDIGQRVCTSGMMIEIALRLGLESLLEGPAFQEYARSVATSNYSFDQMFARSVRLESLFHILLESLEDGVIGINE
;
A
#
# COMPACT_ATOMS: atom_id res chain seq x y z
N LEU A 1 42.34 -28.13 -28.02
CA LEU A 1 42.14 -26.69 -27.71
C LEU A 1 40.62 -26.46 -27.55
N LYS A 2 40.09 -26.59 -26.31
CA LYS A 2 38.74 -26.17 -25.98
C LYS A 2 38.79 -24.71 -25.55
N LYS A 3 38.25 -23.79 -26.37
CA LYS A 3 37.96 -22.42 -25.99
C LYS A 3 36.79 -22.43 -25.00
N LEU A 4 37.05 -22.12 -23.73
CA LEU A 4 36.03 -21.75 -22.77
C LEU A 4 35.40 -20.44 -23.26
N VAL A 5 34.13 -20.50 -23.60
CA VAL A 5 33.28 -19.33 -23.78
C VAL A 5 33.05 -18.77 -22.37
N LYS A 6 33.62 -17.59 -22.10
CA LYS A 6 33.32 -16.81 -20.91
C LYS A 6 31.81 -16.51 -20.95
N GLY A 7 31.09 -16.92 -19.91
CA GLY A 7 29.71 -16.53 -19.70
C GLY A 7 29.62 -14.99 -19.68
N SER A 8 28.84 -14.43 -20.55
CA SER A 8 28.42 -13.05 -20.45
C SER A 8 27.60 -12.94 -19.16
N ASP A 9 28.06 -12.15 -18.21
CA ASP A 9 27.26 -11.69 -17.10
C ASP A 9 26.05 -10.94 -17.70
N PHE A 10 24.93 -11.61 -17.78
CA PHE A 10 23.65 -10.99 -18.08
C PHE A 10 23.31 -10.17 -16.82
N VAL A 11 23.67 -8.90 -16.81
CA VAL A 11 23.14 -7.95 -15.83
C VAL A 11 21.65 -7.88 -16.13
N ALA A 12 20.86 -8.58 -15.34
CA ALA A 12 19.40 -8.51 -15.46
C ALA A 12 18.99 -7.04 -15.33
N THR A 13 18.33 -6.51 -16.35
CA THR A 13 17.85 -5.12 -16.34
C THR A 13 16.85 -4.99 -15.20
N LYS A 14 17.07 -4.04 -14.29
CA LYS A 14 16.14 -3.76 -13.20
C LYS A 14 14.76 -3.42 -13.75
N LYS A 15 13.73 -3.86 -13.06
CA LYS A 15 12.35 -3.42 -13.30
C LYS A 15 12.18 -1.95 -12.96
N LYS A 16 11.19 -1.29 -13.53
CA LYS A 16 10.85 0.10 -13.22
C LYS A 16 9.49 0.18 -12.56
N ILE A 17 9.42 0.73 -11.36
CA ILE A 17 8.18 0.97 -10.63
C ILE A 17 8.00 2.47 -10.46
N SER A 18 6.86 3.00 -10.89
CA SER A 18 6.49 4.40 -10.71
C SER A 18 5.36 4.51 -9.68
N VAL A 19 5.66 5.15 -8.56
CA VAL A 19 4.69 5.42 -7.48
C VAL A 19 4.10 6.81 -7.70
N ILE A 20 2.77 6.91 -7.66
CA ILE A 20 2.05 8.17 -7.86
C ILE A 20 1.13 8.40 -6.67
N ALA A 21 1.30 9.52 -5.98
CA ALA A 21 0.48 9.90 -4.83
C ALA A 21 -0.06 11.33 -4.97
N LEU A 22 -1.05 11.68 -4.15
CA LEU A 22 -1.54 13.05 -4.06
C LEU A 22 -0.51 13.95 -3.37
N ASP A 23 -0.09 13.58 -2.16
CA ASP A 23 0.88 14.33 -1.32
C ASP A 23 2.28 13.74 -1.48
N PRO A 24 3.34 14.58 -1.63
CA PRO A 24 4.72 14.10 -1.82
C PRO A 24 5.27 13.32 -0.61
N ARG A 25 4.81 13.60 0.62
CA ARG A 25 5.24 12.86 1.81
C ARG A 25 4.69 11.45 1.80
N ALA A 26 3.40 11.30 1.48
CA ALA A 26 2.78 9.98 1.32
C ALA A 26 3.45 9.19 0.18
N GLY A 27 3.70 9.84 -0.97
CA GLY A 27 4.41 9.23 -2.08
C GLY A 27 5.81 8.74 -1.70
N LYS A 28 6.55 9.55 -0.95
CA LYS A 28 7.88 9.18 -0.42
C LYS A 28 7.78 7.96 0.49
N SER A 29 6.82 7.93 1.44
CA SER A 29 6.62 6.80 2.35
C SER A 29 6.35 5.50 1.61
N TYR A 30 5.43 5.52 0.63
CA TYR A 30 5.13 4.35 -0.19
C TYR A 30 6.33 3.91 -1.04
N GLY A 31 7.06 4.87 -1.62
CA GLY A 31 8.28 4.60 -2.38
C GLY A 31 9.38 3.96 -1.53
N GLU A 32 9.57 4.41 -0.29
CA GLU A 32 10.53 3.83 0.66
C GLU A 32 10.12 2.41 1.08
N ASP A 33 8.84 2.15 1.33
CA ASP A 33 8.34 0.80 1.62
C ASP A 33 8.61 -0.17 0.47
N ILE A 34 8.31 0.24 -0.78
CA ILE A 34 8.55 -0.57 -1.97
C ILE A 34 10.06 -0.75 -2.19
N ALA A 35 10.86 0.31 -2.05
CA ALA A 35 12.31 0.25 -2.20
C ALA A 35 12.96 -0.68 -1.16
N GLY A 36 12.44 -0.72 0.06
CA GLY A 36 12.93 -1.60 1.12
C GLY A 36 12.89 -3.09 0.76
N LEU A 37 12.00 -3.48 -0.17
CA LEU A 37 11.86 -4.87 -0.62
C LEU A 37 12.42 -5.12 -2.03
N PHE A 38 12.35 -4.13 -2.91
CA PHE A 38 12.59 -4.34 -4.35
C PHE A 38 13.80 -3.57 -4.92
N SER A 39 14.48 -2.71 -4.16
CA SER A 39 15.57 -1.85 -4.68
C SER A 39 16.73 -2.58 -5.33
N ASP A 40 16.97 -3.83 -4.96
CA ASP A 40 18.03 -4.64 -5.58
C ASP A 40 17.67 -5.04 -7.03
N VAL A 41 16.38 -5.17 -7.34
CA VAL A 41 15.87 -5.72 -8.60
C VAL A 41 14.97 -4.73 -9.38
N ALA A 42 14.61 -3.60 -8.76
CA ALA A 42 13.78 -2.57 -9.37
C ALA A 42 14.29 -1.16 -9.05
N ASP A 43 14.11 -0.23 -9.99
CA ASP A 43 14.29 1.20 -9.81
C ASP A 43 12.93 1.82 -9.50
N ILE A 44 12.83 2.51 -8.37
CA ILE A 44 11.59 3.11 -7.88
C ILE A 44 11.64 4.62 -8.11
N SER A 45 10.67 5.14 -8.85
CA SER A 45 10.45 6.58 -9.05
C SER A 45 9.17 7.01 -8.35
N VAL A 46 9.18 8.18 -7.70
CA VAL A 46 8.05 8.70 -6.96
C VAL A 46 7.60 10.02 -7.58
N PHE A 47 6.30 10.15 -7.80
CA PHE A 47 5.66 11.33 -8.37
C PHE A 47 4.49 11.76 -7.48
N SER A 48 4.22 13.06 -7.44
CA SER A 48 3.12 13.64 -6.66
C SER A 48 2.35 14.67 -7.46
N MET A 49 1.04 14.75 -7.19
CA MET A 49 0.18 15.78 -7.80
C MET A 49 0.43 17.15 -7.21
N LEU A 50 0.62 17.23 -5.89
CA LEU A 50 0.73 18.53 -5.20
C LEU A 50 2.05 19.26 -5.45
N ASP A 51 3.14 18.56 -5.75
CA ASP A 51 4.41 19.18 -6.14
C ASP A 51 4.58 19.35 -7.66
N GLY A 52 3.60 18.85 -8.42
CA GLY A 52 3.59 18.94 -9.89
C GLY A 52 4.50 17.94 -10.60
N SER A 53 5.20 17.05 -9.90
CA SER A 53 6.08 16.04 -10.52
C SER A 53 5.31 14.98 -11.31
N ALA A 54 4.03 14.76 -10.99
CA ALA A 54 3.12 13.89 -11.75
C ALA A 54 2.42 14.60 -12.93
N ALA A 55 2.80 15.84 -13.25
CA ALA A 55 2.20 16.58 -14.36
C ALA A 55 2.67 16.04 -15.73
N GLY A 56 1.75 15.99 -16.69
CA GLY A 56 2.03 15.50 -18.05
C GLY A 56 1.98 13.97 -18.15
N VAL A 57 2.60 13.44 -19.21
CA VAL A 57 2.71 11.99 -19.44
C VAL A 57 4.02 11.49 -18.85
N LEU A 58 3.93 10.56 -17.92
CA LEU A 58 5.07 9.96 -17.25
C LEU A 58 5.87 9.04 -18.19
N GLU A 59 7.14 8.84 -17.87
CA GLU A 59 7.98 7.87 -18.57
C GLU A 59 7.49 6.44 -18.38
N ARG A 60 7.80 5.56 -19.33
CA ARG A 60 7.39 4.17 -19.28
C ARG A 60 8.01 3.44 -18.10
N ALA A 61 7.17 2.73 -17.34
CA ALA A 61 7.55 1.82 -16.26
C ALA A 61 6.94 0.42 -16.48
N ASP A 62 7.50 -0.59 -15.83
CA ASP A 62 6.94 -1.94 -15.86
C ASP A 62 5.65 -2.01 -15.01
N LEU A 63 5.55 -1.14 -13.98
CA LEU A 63 4.36 -1.05 -13.13
C LEU A 63 4.17 0.37 -12.63
N PHE A 64 2.95 0.88 -12.72
CA PHE A 64 2.50 2.11 -12.07
C PHE A 64 1.65 1.75 -10.84
N VAL A 65 2.03 2.29 -9.71
CA VAL A 65 1.35 2.11 -8.42
C VAL A 65 0.80 3.46 -7.98
N ALA A 66 -0.52 3.64 -8.07
CA ALA A 66 -1.15 4.94 -7.90
C ALA A 66 -2.11 4.98 -6.70
N SER A 67 -2.05 6.06 -5.93
CA SER A 67 -3.06 6.37 -4.92
C SER A 67 -4.38 6.74 -5.61
N THR A 68 -5.49 6.22 -5.10
CA THR A 68 -6.83 6.44 -5.68
C THR A 68 -7.26 7.90 -5.66
N ASP A 69 -6.71 8.69 -4.74
CA ASP A 69 -6.97 10.12 -4.58
C ASP A 69 -6.06 11.01 -5.46
N ALA A 70 -5.03 10.44 -6.09
CA ALA A 70 -4.11 11.21 -6.93
C ALA A 70 -4.80 11.79 -8.18
N TYR A 71 -5.57 10.99 -8.89
CA TYR A 71 -6.26 11.39 -10.12
C TYR A 71 -7.78 11.27 -10.05
N GLY A 72 -8.34 10.80 -8.93
CA GLY A 72 -9.77 10.66 -8.72
C GLY A 72 -10.43 9.49 -9.46
N SER A 73 -9.89 9.03 -10.59
CA SER A 73 -10.38 7.85 -11.31
C SER A 73 -9.28 7.15 -12.12
N PRO A 74 -9.45 5.85 -12.44
CA PRO A 74 -8.54 5.13 -13.33
C PRO A 74 -8.47 5.73 -14.75
N GLU A 75 -9.56 6.31 -15.24
CA GLU A 75 -9.63 6.94 -16.56
C GLU A 75 -8.80 8.23 -16.61
N GLU A 76 -8.77 9.01 -15.52
CA GLU A 76 -7.88 10.16 -15.42
C GLU A 76 -6.41 9.73 -15.33
N LEU A 77 -6.09 8.73 -14.52
CA LEU A 77 -4.74 8.17 -14.46
C LEU A 77 -4.25 7.72 -15.85
N ALA A 78 -5.11 7.05 -16.64
CA ALA A 78 -4.76 6.55 -17.97
C ALA A 78 -4.33 7.64 -18.94
N LYS A 79 -4.68 8.91 -18.72
CA LYS A 79 -4.24 10.04 -19.56
C LYS A 79 -2.79 10.48 -19.27
N HIS A 80 -2.25 10.09 -18.13
CA HIS A 80 -0.93 10.50 -17.62
C HIS A 80 0.13 9.40 -17.69
N ILE A 81 -0.24 8.20 -18.09
CA ILE A 81 0.67 7.07 -18.25
C ILE A 81 0.68 6.57 -19.70
N PRO A 82 1.78 5.95 -20.16
CA PRO A 82 1.82 5.36 -21.50
C PRO A 82 0.75 4.31 -21.71
N LEU A 83 0.25 4.17 -22.94
CA LEU A 83 -0.69 3.12 -23.34
C LEU A 83 -0.13 1.73 -22.99
N ASP A 84 -1.02 0.81 -22.61
CA ASP A 84 -0.69 -0.58 -22.26
C ASP A 84 0.21 -0.73 -21.01
N SER A 85 0.27 0.30 -20.15
CA SER A 85 0.97 0.22 -18.88
C SER A 85 0.20 -0.63 -17.87
N GLN A 86 0.93 -1.45 -17.12
CA GLN A 86 0.36 -2.12 -15.96
C GLN A 86 0.14 -1.12 -14.83
N THR A 87 -1.05 -1.14 -14.24
CA THR A 87 -1.40 -0.27 -13.11
C THR A 87 -1.97 -1.06 -11.95
N MET A 88 -1.74 -0.56 -10.73
CA MET A 88 -2.43 -1.03 -9.53
C MET A 88 -2.67 0.12 -8.57
N ALA A 89 -3.69 0.00 -7.73
CA ALA A 89 -3.96 0.96 -6.68
C ALA A 89 -3.04 0.75 -5.47
N ILE A 90 -2.69 1.84 -4.78
CA ILE A 90 -2.04 1.78 -3.49
C ILE A 90 -3.07 1.31 -2.45
N GLU A 91 -2.73 0.23 -1.77
CA GLU A 91 -3.46 -0.22 -0.58
C GLU A 91 -2.60 0.11 0.64
N ALA A 92 -3.10 1.02 1.48
CA ALA A 92 -2.36 1.53 2.62
C ALA A 92 -2.91 1.00 3.95
N SER A 93 -2.01 0.77 4.90
CA SER A 93 -2.28 0.33 6.26
C SER A 93 -1.46 1.15 7.26
N PHE A 94 -1.29 0.64 8.46
CA PHE A 94 -0.50 1.23 9.54
C PHE A 94 0.53 0.23 10.06
N ARG A 95 1.54 0.70 10.77
CA ARG A 95 2.46 -0.19 11.49
C ARG A 95 1.90 -0.59 12.85
N TRP A 96 2.01 -1.86 13.21
CA TRP A 96 1.56 -2.34 14.52
C TRP A 96 2.22 -1.62 15.70
N SER A 97 3.49 -1.21 15.55
CA SER A 97 4.20 -0.44 16.55
C SER A 97 3.49 0.87 16.91
N GLU A 98 2.95 1.54 15.90
CA GLU A 98 2.26 2.81 16.06
C GLU A 98 0.85 2.61 16.67
N LEU A 99 0.14 1.57 16.23
CA LEU A 99 -1.20 1.28 16.72
C LEU A 99 -1.22 0.86 18.21
N ARG A 100 -0.10 0.38 18.74
CA ARG A 100 0.00 0.06 20.18
C ARG A 100 -0.29 1.27 21.07
N LYS A 101 0.11 2.48 20.65
CA LYS A 101 -0.14 3.74 21.37
C LYS A 101 -1.64 3.97 21.60
N LEU A 102 -2.48 3.53 20.66
CA LEU A 102 -3.93 3.71 20.72
C LEU A 102 -4.61 2.77 21.72
N LYS A 103 -4.00 1.61 22.00
CA LYS A 103 -4.53 0.63 22.95
C LYS A 103 -4.43 1.10 24.41
N GLU A 104 -3.58 2.09 24.68
CA GLU A 104 -3.38 2.68 26.00
C GLU A 104 -4.43 3.75 26.34
N LEU A 105 -5.20 4.19 25.33
CA LEU A 105 -6.27 5.17 25.55
C LEU A 105 -7.40 4.55 26.38
N PRO A 106 -7.98 5.31 27.35
CA PRO A 106 -9.10 4.81 28.15
C PRO A 106 -10.32 4.47 27.30
N ALA A 107 -11.01 3.39 27.63
CA ALA A 107 -12.25 3.01 26.94
C ALA A 107 -13.31 4.12 27.05
N GLY A 108 -13.99 4.39 25.93
CA GLY A 108 -15.00 5.44 25.81
C GLY A 108 -14.45 6.84 25.62
N SER A 109 -13.12 7.03 25.53
CA SER A 109 -12.53 8.33 25.21
C SER A 109 -13.02 8.83 23.85
N LYS A 110 -13.41 10.10 23.77
CA LYS A 110 -13.66 10.79 22.51
C LYS A 110 -12.32 11.22 21.88
N VAL A 111 -12.06 10.80 20.65
CA VAL A 111 -10.79 11.01 19.97
C VAL A 111 -11.02 11.53 18.57
N LEU A 112 -10.44 12.68 18.23
CA LEU A 112 -10.40 13.14 16.85
C LEU A 112 -9.45 12.27 16.04
N PHE A 113 -9.90 11.77 14.91
CA PHE A 113 -9.00 11.26 13.89
C PHE A 113 -8.81 12.34 12.83
N VAL A 114 -7.62 12.96 12.84
CA VAL A 114 -7.32 14.13 11.99
C VAL A 114 -6.68 13.69 10.69
N ASN A 115 -7.30 14.05 9.56
CA ASN A 115 -6.76 13.76 8.24
C ASN A 115 -7.05 14.93 7.27
N MET A 116 -6.54 14.84 6.03
CA MET A 116 -6.67 15.86 5.00
C MET A 116 -8.11 16.05 4.53
N THR A 117 -8.89 14.98 4.43
CA THR A 117 -10.28 14.98 3.98
C THR A 117 -11.17 14.12 4.89
N GLU A 118 -12.49 14.36 4.83
CA GLU A 118 -13.46 13.54 5.56
C GLU A 118 -13.39 12.06 5.15
N THR A 119 -13.33 11.80 3.86
CA THR A 119 -13.25 10.43 3.32
C THR A 119 -12.04 9.70 3.87
N MET A 120 -10.85 10.30 3.80
CA MET A 120 -9.62 9.71 4.34
C MET A 120 -9.70 9.47 5.84
N ALA A 121 -10.31 10.39 6.62
CA ALA A 121 -10.48 10.20 8.05
C ALA A 121 -11.41 9.02 8.35
N ARG A 122 -12.55 8.92 7.67
CA ARG A 122 -13.53 7.83 7.86
C ARG A 122 -12.99 6.47 7.43
N GLU A 123 -12.28 6.40 6.31
CA GLU A 123 -11.64 5.15 5.84
C GLU A 123 -10.58 4.66 6.83
N ALA A 124 -9.76 5.56 7.33
CA ALA A 124 -8.75 5.23 8.32
C ALA A 124 -9.37 4.75 9.64
N ILE A 125 -10.44 5.40 10.12
CA ILE A 125 -11.20 4.97 11.31
C ILE A 125 -11.74 3.56 11.10
N ALA A 126 -12.43 3.31 9.99
CA ALA A 126 -12.98 2.00 9.67
C ALA A 126 -11.89 0.90 9.65
N GLN A 127 -10.71 1.23 9.15
CA GLN A 127 -9.57 0.33 9.15
C GLN A 127 -9.03 0.06 10.57
N LEU A 128 -8.93 1.09 11.42
CA LEU A 128 -8.53 0.95 12.82
C LEU A 128 -9.51 0.08 13.61
N GLU A 129 -10.81 0.24 13.37
CA GLU A 129 -11.85 -0.62 13.97
C GLU A 129 -11.71 -2.08 13.53
N GLN A 130 -11.41 -2.33 12.25
CA GLN A 130 -11.10 -3.68 11.76
C GLN A 130 -9.86 -4.30 12.41
N PHE A 131 -8.90 -3.48 12.83
CA PHE A 131 -7.72 -3.92 13.61
C PHE A 131 -8.00 -4.10 15.10
N GLY A 132 -9.27 -3.98 15.51
CA GLY A 132 -9.72 -4.20 16.89
C GLY A 132 -9.56 -2.99 17.81
N ILE A 133 -9.37 -1.77 17.27
CA ILE A 133 -9.34 -0.53 18.05
C ILE A 133 -10.76 0.03 18.13
N THR A 134 -11.62 -0.63 18.90
CA THR A 134 -13.05 -0.36 19.02
C THR A 134 -13.45 0.19 20.39
N HIS A 135 -12.50 0.34 21.30
CA HIS A 135 -12.76 0.75 22.69
C HIS A 135 -12.87 2.27 22.89
N ILE A 136 -12.56 3.07 21.84
CA ILE A 136 -12.62 4.52 21.85
C ILE A 136 -13.70 5.03 20.89
N HIS A 137 -14.18 6.24 21.12
CA HIS A 137 -15.18 6.88 20.27
C HIS A 137 -14.49 7.79 19.25
N TRP A 138 -14.38 7.34 18.01
CA TRP A 138 -13.75 8.06 16.93
C TRP A 138 -14.61 9.18 16.37
N ILE A 139 -14.04 10.36 16.18
CA ILE A 139 -14.65 11.53 15.55
C ILE A 139 -13.77 11.93 14.36
N PRO A 140 -14.23 11.81 13.11
CA PRO A 140 -13.48 12.25 11.95
C PRO A 140 -13.31 13.78 11.98
N PHE A 141 -12.07 14.24 11.81
CA PHE A 141 -11.75 15.65 11.75
C PHE A 141 -10.87 15.97 10.55
N TYR A 142 -11.18 17.08 9.87
CA TYR A 142 -10.50 17.51 8.65
C TYR A 142 -10.63 19.03 8.49
N PRO A 143 -9.87 19.71 7.61
CA PRO A 143 -10.00 21.13 7.37
C PRO A 143 -11.42 21.54 7.02
N GLY A 144 -11.99 22.44 7.82
CA GLY A 144 -13.37 22.90 7.71
C GLY A 144 -14.41 22.14 8.54
N ALA A 145 -14.01 21.05 9.22
CA ALA A 145 -14.91 20.36 10.16
C ALA A 145 -15.14 21.19 11.44
N SER A 146 -16.33 21.06 12.02
CA SER A 146 -16.64 21.65 13.32
C SER A 146 -16.01 20.86 14.45
N LEU A 147 -15.42 21.57 15.41
CA LEU A 147 -14.77 20.96 16.57
C LEU A 147 -15.73 20.91 17.74
N GLU A 148 -15.99 19.73 18.29
CA GLU A 148 -16.75 19.55 19.53
C GLU A 148 -15.96 20.10 20.74
N GLU A 149 -16.64 20.72 21.70
CA GLU A 149 -15.99 21.41 22.83
C GLU A 149 -15.35 20.47 23.84
N ASP A 150 -15.84 19.24 23.98
CA ASP A 150 -15.44 18.25 24.97
C ASP A 150 -14.44 17.20 24.47
N VAL A 151 -13.71 17.50 23.38
CA VAL A 151 -12.71 16.61 22.82
C VAL A 151 -11.31 17.21 23.02
N HIS A 152 -10.44 16.44 23.68
CA HIS A 152 -9.08 16.88 24.07
C HIS A 152 -7.97 16.01 23.48
N ILE A 153 -8.33 14.89 22.84
CA ILE A 153 -7.37 13.93 22.28
C ILE A 153 -7.50 13.92 20.75
N ALA A 154 -6.37 14.02 20.08
CA ALA A 154 -6.29 13.86 18.63
C ALA A 154 -5.31 12.76 18.26
N VAL A 155 -5.65 11.99 17.22
CA VAL A 155 -4.79 11.02 16.55
C VAL A 155 -4.64 11.44 15.10
N THR A 156 -3.45 11.32 14.54
CA THR A 156 -3.19 11.72 13.15
C THR A 156 -2.15 10.81 12.49
N PRO A 157 -2.28 10.49 11.19
CA PRO A 157 -1.27 9.79 10.41
C PRO A 157 -0.30 10.80 9.75
N ASP A 158 0.55 11.48 10.56
CA ASP A 158 1.51 12.53 10.14
C ASP A 158 0.85 13.80 9.53
N GLU A 159 -0.41 14.07 9.89
CA GLU A 159 -1.13 15.28 9.44
C GLU A 159 -1.22 16.35 10.54
N MET A 160 -0.13 16.53 11.29
CA MET A 160 -0.01 17.47 12.42
C MET A 160 -0.46 18.89 12.07
N ARG A 161 -0.30 19.32 10.81
CA ARG A 161 -0.69 20.64 10.31
C ARG A 161 -2.19 20.93 10.40
N TYR A 162 -3.01 19.88 10.50
CA TYR A 162 -4.47 19.98 10.59
C TYR A 162 -5.00 19.74 12.01
N VAL A 163 -4.13 19.40 12.96
CA VAL A 163 -4.53 19.17 14.35
C VAL A 163 -4.91 20.50 14.99
N PRO A 164 -6.11 20.60 15.62
CA PRO A 164 -6.52 21.81 16.30
C PRO A 164 -5.57 22.20 17.45
N PRO A 165 -5.18 23.47 17.60
CA PRO A 165 -4.20 23.89 18.60
C PRO A 165 -4.60 23.66 20.07
N LYS A 166 -5.90 23.45 20.34
CA LYS A 166 -6.45 23.25 21.68
C LYS A 166 -6.39 21.79 22.18
N MET A 167 -5.84 20.86 21.40
CA MET A 167 -5.72 19.47 21.82
C MET A 167 -4.69 19.34 22.94
N GLU A 168 -5.07 18.68 24.04
CA GLU A 168 -4.21 18.42 25.19
C GLU A 168 -3.25 17.24 24.92
N THR A 169 -3.74 16.25 24.19
CA THR A 169 -2.97 15.07 23.80
C THR A 169 -3.04 14.87 22.30
N VAL A 170 -1.89 14.77 21.65
CA VAL A 170 -1.79 14.46 20.23
C VAL A 170 -0.93 13.22 20.06
N ILE A 171 -1.50 12.20 19.41
CA ILE A 171 -0.81 10.95 19.10
C ILE A 171 -0.60 10.89 17.60
N ASP A 172 0.64 10.99 17.18
CA ASP A 172 1.02 10.73 15.80
C ASP A 172 1.29 9.24 15.64
N ILE A 173 0.54 8.60 14.73
CA ILE A 173 0.68 7.19 14.37
C ILE A 173 1.50 6.99 13.08
N GLY A 174 2.19 8.04 12.65
CA GLY A 174 3.07 8.03 11.49
C GLY A 174 2.34 7.89 10.15
N GLN A 175 3.10 8.01 9.08
CA GLN A 175 2.58 7.83 7.72
C GLN A 175 1.99 6.43 7.52
N ARG A 176 0.98 6.36 6.67
CA ARG A 176 0.45 5.07 6.20
C ARG A 176 1.51 4.34 5.38
N VAL A 177 1.50 3.02 5.46
CA VAL A 177 2.45 2.12 4.78
C VAL A 177 1.71 1.22 3.80
N CYS A 178 2.41 0.71 2.80
CA CYS A 178 1.83 -0.24 1.87
C CYS A 178 1.39 -1.53 2.59
N THR A 179 0.27 -2.15 2.18
CA THR A 179 -0.12 -3.45 2.73
C THR A 179 0.84 -4.56 2.27
N SER A 180 0.98 -5.61 3.06
CA SER A 180 1.75 -6.80 2.63
C SER A 180 1.12 -7.49 1.42
N GLY A 181 -0.22 -7.42 1.28
CA GLY A 181 -0.93 -7.91 0.09
C GLY A 181 -0.51 -7.18 -1.18
N MET A 182 -0.38 -5.85 -1.10
CA MET A 182 0.11 -5.04 -2.21
C MET A 182 1.55 -5.42 -2.60
N MET A 183 2.44 -5.66 -1.63
CA MET A 183 3.82 -6.10 -1.91
C MET A 183 3.87 -7.47 -2.60
N ILE A 184 2.99 -8.39 -2.20
CA ILE A 184 2.82 -9.68 -2.89
C ILE A 184 2.38 -9.45 -4.34
N GLU A 185 1.39 -8.59 -4.56
CA GLU A 185 0.89 -8.32 -5.91
C GLU A 185 1.94 -7.67 -6.81
N ILE A 186 2.76 -6.75 -6.28
CA ILE A 186 3.91 -6.18 -7.01
C ILE A 186 4.87 -7.31 -7.44
N ALA A 187 5.24 -8.18 -6.51
CA ALA A 187 6.15 -9.28 -6.80
C ALA A 187 5.61 -10.21 -7.89
N LEU A 188 4.34 -10.60 -7.80
CA LEU A 188 3.67 -11.46 -8.78
C LEU A 188 3.62 -10.82 -10.17
N ARG A 189 3.24 -9.54 -10.26
CA ARG A 189 3.13 -8.83 -11.54
C ARG A 189 4.46 -8.63 -12.24
N LEU A 190 5.55 -8.56 -11.48
CA LEU A 190 6.89 -8.32 -12.01
C LEU A 190 7.74 -9.59 -12.15
N GLY A 191 7.22 -10.77 -11.76
CA GLY A 191 7.97 -12.03 -11.77
C GLY A 191 9.10 -12.05 -10.72
N LEU A 192 8.84 -11.51 -9.53
CA LEU A 192 9.81 -11.35 -8.44
C LEU A 192 9.42 -12.15 -7.18
N GLU A 193 8.64 -13.23 -7.35
CA GLU A 193 8.05 -14.03 -6.26
C GLU A 193 9.09 -14.57 -5.29
N SER A 194 10.31 -14.84 -5.76
CA SER A 194 11.39 -15.35 -4.91
C SER A 194 11.75 -14.41 -3.75
N LEU A 195 11.46 -13.10 -3.86
CA LEU A 195 11.70 -12.14 -2.78
C LEU A 195 10.71 -12.34 -1.61
N LEU A 196 9.53 -12.91 -1.86
CA LEU A 196 8.52 -13.14 -0.82
C LEU A 196 8.93 -14.22 0.19
N GLU A 197 9.84 -15.10 -0.17
CA GLU A 197 10.42 -16.11 0.73
C GLU A 197 11.51 -15.52 1.63
N GLY A 198 12.02 -14.35 1.27
CA GLY A 198 13.13 -13.69 1.96
C GLY A 198 12.77 -13.13 3.34
N PRO A 199 13.78 -12.97 4.23
CA PRO A 199 13.56 -12.45 5.58
C PRO A 199 13.04 -11.01 5.59
N ALA A 200 13.42 -10.19 4.62
CA ALA A 200 12.98 -8.80 4.51
C ALA A 200 11.46 -8.69 4.33
N PHE A 201 10.88 -9.51 3.44
CA PHE A 201 9.42 -9.55 3.27
C PHE A 201 8.73 -10.08 4.52
N GLN A 202 9.25 -11.12 5.17
CA GLN A 202 8.67 -11.68 6.38
C GLN A 202 8.67 -10.67 7.53
N GLU A 203 9.71 -9.87 7.68
CA GLU A 203 9.79 -8.79 8.66
C GLU A 203 8.80 -7.67 8.33
N TYR A 204 8.75 -7.24 7.08
CA TYR A 204 7.79 -6.25 6.60
C TYR A 204 6.35 -6.69 6.89
N ALA A 205 5.96 -7.90 6.48
CA ALA A 205 4.62 -8.43 6.66
C ALA A 205 4.19 -8.51 8.14
N ARG A 206 5.13 -8.81 9.06
CA ARG A 206 4.85 -8.80 10.51
C ARG A 206 4.71 -7.40 11.09
N SER A 207 5.34 -6.39 10.48
CA SER A 207 5.30 -5.00 10.96
C SER A 207 4.03 -4.27 10.58
N VAL A 208 3.38 -4.66 9.48
CA VAL A 208 2.20 -3.99 8.92
C VAL A 208 0.93 -4.56 9.53
N ALA A 209 0.03 -3.66 9.94
CA ALA A 209 -1.27 -4.05 10.47
C ALA A 209 -2.14 -4.66 9.36
N THR A 210 -2.65 -5.86 9.63
CA THR A 210 -3.58 -6.58 8.76
C THR A 210 -4.77 -7.03 9.59
N SER A 211 -5.96 -7.00 9.03
CA SER A 211 -7.10 -7.69 9.62
C SER A 211 -6.99 -9.18 9.30
N ASN A 212 -7.30 -10.03 10.28
CA ASN A 212 -7.37 -11.47 10.06
C ASN A 212 -8.28 -11.82 8.88
N TYR A 213 -9.32 -11.00 8.67
CA TYR A 213 -10.25 -11.12 7.55
C TYR A 213 -9.57 -10.98 6.17
N SER A 214 -8.60 -10.08 6.01
CA SER A 214 -7.86 -9.93 4.74
C SER A 214 -6.99 -11.14 4.45
N PHE A 215 -6.36 -11.72 5.47
CA PHE A 215 -5.52 -12.91 5.32
C PHE A 215 -6.37 -14.15 4.98
N ASP A 216 -7.49 -14.33 5.68
CA ASP A 216 -8.44 -15.41 5.43
C ASP A 216 -9.08 -15.30 4.04
N GLN A 217 -9.39 -14.10 3.57
CA GLN A 217 -9.88 -13.88 2.20
C GLN A 217 -8.82 -14.18 1.14
N MET A 218 -7.58 -13.74 1.33
CA MET A 218 -6.50 -14.05 0.39
C MET A 218 -6.23 -15.55 0.34
N PHE A 219 -6.20 -16.22 1.49
CA PHE A 219 -6.03 -17.65 1.58
C PHE A 219 -7.20 -18.41 0.92
N ALA A 220 -8.44 -18.03 1.23
CA ALA A 220 -9.64 -18.61 0.63
C ALA A 220 -9.68 -18.40 -0.90
N ARG A 221 -9.22 -17.25 -1.39
CA ARG A 221 -9.13 -16.96 -2.84
C ARG A 221 -8.05 -17.81 -3.51
N SER A 222 -6.89 -17.98 -2.87
CA SER A 222 -5.81 -18.85 -3.35
C SER A 222 -6.26 -20.31 -3.44
N VAL A 223 -6.84 -20.85 -2.37
CA VAL A 223 -7.38 -22.22 -2.33
C VAL A 223 -8.49 -22.42 -3.39
N ARG A 224 -9.34 -21.42 -3.58
CA ARG A 224 -10.41 -21.48 -4.60
C ARG A 224 -9.86 -21.48 -6.01
N LEU A 225 -8.83 -20.70 -6.31
CA LEU A 225 -8.17 -20.70 -7.62
C LEU A 225 -7.48 -22.04 -7.90
N GLU A 226 -6.79 -22.59 -6.91
CA GLU A 226 -6.14 -23.88 -6.98
C GLU A 226 -7.16 -25.02 -7.22
N SER A 227 -8.28 -24.99 -6.51
CA SER A 227 -9.40 -25.94 -6.71
C SER A 227 -10.03 -25.80 -8.09
N LEU A 228 -10.26 -24.59 -8.59
CA LEU A 228 -10.79 -24.35 -9.93
C LEU A 228 -9.81 -24.83 -11.01
N PHE A 229 -8.51 -24.63 -10.80
CA PHE A 229 -7.49 -25.11 -11.71
C PHE A 229 -7.44 -26.65 -11.74
N HIS A 230 -7.55 -27.32 -10.58
CA HIS A 230 -7.68 -28.77 -10.49
C HIS A 230 -8.93 -29.32 -11.23
N ILE A 231 -10.08 -28.69 -11.00
CA ILE A 231 -11.33 -29.07 -11.68
C ILE A 231 -11.20 -28.92 -13.21
N LEU A 232 -10.57 -27.83 -13.66
CA LEU A 232 -10.31 -27.60 -15.08
C LEU A 232 -9.39 -28.69 -15.65
N LEU A 233 -8.30 -29.05 -14.97
CA LEU A 233 -7.38 -30.10 -15.39
C LEU A 233 -8.05 -31.47 -15.44
N GLU A 234 -8.93 -31.80 -14.47
CA GLU A 234 -9.66 -33.06 -14.41
C GLU A 234 -10.80 -33.12 -15.44
N SER A 235 -11.36 -31.97 -15.88
CA SER A 235 -12.44 -31.89 -16.85
C SER A 235 -11.98 -31.89 -18.32
N LEU A 236 -10.68 -31.75 -18.55
CA LEU A 236 -10.10 -31.79 -19.90
C LEU A 236 -9.73 -33.24 -20.26
N GLU A 237 -10.36 -33.79 -21.28
CA GLU A 237 -10.01 -35.12 -21.83
C GLU A 237 -8.66 -35.13 -22.56
N ASP A 238 -8.17 -33.94 -22.95
CA ASP A 238 -6.87 -33.72 -23.58
C ASP A 238 -5.87 -33.09 -22.61
N GLY A 239 -4.61 -33.50 -22.67
CA GLY A 239 -3.55 -32.97 -21.80
C GLY A 239 -3.30 -31.48 -22.03
N VAL A 240 -3.12 -30.72 -20.92
CA VAL A 240 -2.75 -29.31 -20.95
C VAL A 240 -1.24 -29.15 -20.87
N ILE A 241 -0.63 -28.47 -21.84
CA ILE A 241 0.79 -28.11 -21.83
C ILE A 241 0.87 -26.62 -21.51
N GLY A 242 1.41 -26.30 -20.35
CA GLY A 242 1.80 -24.93 -19.99
C GLY A 242 3.11 -24.56 -20.67
N ILE A 243 3.13 -23.47 -21.43
CA ILE A 243 4.37 -22.90 -22.01
C ILE A 243 4.63 -21.61 -21.27
N ASN A 244 5.78 -21.52 -20.60
CA ASN A 244 6.31 -20.25 -20.09
C ASN A 244 7.06 -19.54 -21.23
N GLU A 245 6.70 -18.32 -21.53
CA GLU A 245 7.47 -17.38 -22.36
C GLU A 245 8.52 -16.63 -21.55
#